data_dbc8fda774a51093d2ee1eaef1b1dd43
#
_entry.id   dbc8fda774a51093d2ee1eaef1b1dd43
#
_cell.length_a   1.000
_cell.length_b   1.000
_cell.length_c   1.000
_cell.angle_alpha   90.00
_cell.angle_beta   90.00
_cell.angle_gamma   90.00
#
_symmetry.space_group_name_H-M   'P 1'
#
loop_
_entity.id
_entity.type
_entity.pdbx_description
1 polymer ?
#
loop_
_entity_poly.entity_id
_entity_poly.type
_entity_poly.pdbx_seq_one_letter_code
_entity_poly.pdbx_strand_id
1 'polypeptide(L)'
;MKFTTLALAATLMFAATAQANESVIRKALTQQFPGANIASVQKTPYSGLFEVYLDGQLIYVDAKAQYVFSGDVIDLKNRANLTQARLNKLQAVKWDTLPLSNALKTVKGKGERKLVVFSDVDCPYCRKFEAELAKVDNITVYTFLYPIEGLHPKAVQASKQIWCAPDRNKAWDDYITRGTVPSNDGKCANPVEATIALGNKLKVTGTPTLIFANGQRVPGMVPAVQLERLLAAQAK
;
A
#
# COMPACT_ATOMS: atom_id res chain seq x y z
N MET A 1 -46.96 -18.39 -26.61
CA MET A 1 -46.24 -18.50 -25.30
C MET A 1 -45.10 -19.54 -25.42
N LYS A 2 -43.96 -19.25 -26.04
CA LYS A 2 -42.77 -20.17 -26.10
C LYS A 2 -41.47 -19.41 -26.41
N PHE A 3 -41.18 -18.28 -25.76
CA PHE A 3 -39.91 -17.53 -25.96
C PHE A 3 -39.12 -17.18 -24.69
N THR A 4 -39.53 -17.67 -23.52
CA THR A 4 -38.90 -17.26 -22.24
C THR A 4 -37.86 -18.22 -21.66
N THR A 5 -37.68 -19.40 -22.24
CA THR A 5 -36.77 -20.44 -21.67
C THR A 5 -35.35 -20.46 -22.27
N LEU A 6 -35.09 -19.78 -23.39
CA LEU A 6 -33.76 -19.82 -24.04
C LEU A 6 -32.74 -18.84 -23.42
N ALA A 7 -33.20 -17.72 -22.83
CA ALA A 7 -32.29 -16.69 -22.28
C ALA A 7 -31.61 -17.11 -20.96
N LEU A 8 -32.25 -17.97 -20.16
CA LEU A 8 -31.75 -18.40 -18.86
C LEU A 8 -30.62 -19.46 -18.99
N ALA A 9 -30.65 -20.29 -20.04
CA ALA A 9 -29.64 -21.32 -20.28
C ALA A 9 -28.29 -20.74 -20.76
N ALA A 10 -28.30 -19.63 -21.50
CA ALA A 10 -27.08 -19.00 -22.01
C ALA A 10 -26.26 -18.32 -20.89
N THR A 11 -26.91 -17.74 -19.89
CA THR A 11 -26.23 -17.09 -18.74
C THR A 11 -25.57 -18.09 -17.80
N LEU A 12 -26.16 -19.26 -17.62
CA LEU A 12 -25.60 -20.36 -16.82
C LEU A 12 -24.34 -21.00 -17.44
N MET A 13 -24.27 -21.10 -18.79
CA MET A 13 -23.10 -21.66 -19.48
C MET A 13 -21.87 -20.75 -19.39
N PHE A 14 -22.03 -19.42 -19.42
CA PHE A 14 -20.91 -18.49 -19.28
C PHE A 14 -20.27 -18.46 -17.88
N ALA A 15 -21.08 -18.68 -16.84
CA ALA A 15 -20.58 -18.75 -15.49
C ALA A 15 -19.79 -20.05 -15.24
N ALA A 16 -20.22 -21.19 -15.80
CA ALA A 16 -19.57 -22.48 -15.64
C ALA A 16 -18.18 -22.54 -16.32
N THR A 17 -18.00 -21.91 -17.47
CA THR A 17 -16.68 -21.86 -18.15
C THR A 17 -15.66 -20.98 -17.45
N ALA A 18 -16.09 -19.90 -16.80
CA ALA A 18 -15.20 -19.03 -16.05
C ALA A 18 -14.67 -19.70 -14.77
N GLN A 19 -15.52 -20.45 -14.07
CA GLN A 19 -15.12 -21.20 -12.88
C GLN A 19 -14.21 -22.39 -13.21
N ALA A 20 -14.43 -23.07 -14.33
CA ALA A 20 -13.54 -24.14 -14.79
C ALA A 20 -12.11 -23.63 -15.05
N ASN A 21 -11.98 -22.47 -15.70
CA ASN A 21 -10.67 -21.87 -15.96
C ASN A 21 -9.99 -21.37 -14.67
N GLU A 22 -10.73 -20.82 -13.70
CA GLU A 22 -10.18 -20.41 -12.41
C GLU A 22 -9.55 -21.59 -11.67
N SER A 23 -10.23 -22.74 -11.63
CA SER A 23 -9.73 -23.93 -10.94
C SER A 23 -8.47 -24.51 -11.59
N VAL A 24 -8.41 -24.50 -12.92
CA VAL A 24 -7.23 -24.91 -13.69
C VAL A 24 -6.04 -24.01 -13.38
N ILE A 25 -6.24 -22.68 -13.42
CA ILE A 25 -5.20 -21.69 -13.15
C ILE A 25 -4.70 -21.84 -11.71
N ARG A 26 -5.60 -21.90 -10.71
CA ARG A 26 -5.21 -22.09 -9.32
C ARG A 26 -4.37 -23.36 -9.13
N LYS A 27 -4.80 -24.48 -9.68
CA LYS A 27 -4.08 -25.76 -9.58
C LYS A 27 -2.68 -25.66 -10.18
N ALA A 28 -2.55 -25.11 -11.38
CA ALA A 28 -1.26 -24.96 -12.06
C ALA A 28 -0.32 -24.06 -11.28
N LEU A 29 -0.81 -22.89 -10.81
CA LEU A 29 0.02 -21.94 -10.05
C LEU A 29 0.42 -22.48 -8.68
N THR A 30 -0.45 -23.23 -7.99
CA THR A 30 -0.10 -23.88 -6.71
C THR A 30 1.00 -24.93 -6.89
N GLN A 31 1.01 -25.62 -8.04
CA GLN A 31 2.08 -26.57 -8.35
C GLN A 31 3.41 -25.89 -8.69
N GLN A 32 3.37 -24.77 -9.42
CA GLN A 32 4.57 -24.05 -9.84
C GLN A 32 5.16 -23.16 -8.74
N PHE A 33 4.31 -22.65 -7.85
CA PHE A 33 4.66 -21.75 -6.75
C PHE A 33 4.16 -22.32 -5.41
N PRO A 34 4.79 -23.38 -4.88
CA PRO A 34 4.37 -23.97 -3.62
C PRO A 34 4.43 -22.95 -2.48
N GLY A 35 3.33 -22.83 -1.73
CA GLY A 35 3.23 -21.90 -0.60
C GLY A 35 2.83 -20.47 -0.96
N ALA A 36 2.73 -20.12 -2.24
CA ALA A 36 2.25 -18.80 -2.64
C ALA A 36 0.76 -18.62 -2.31
N ASN A 37 0.41 -17.43 -1.81
CA ASN A 37 -0.97 -17.05 -1.49
C ASN A 37 -1.68 -16.51 -2.74
N ILE A 38 -2.49 -17.34 -3.40
CA ILE A 38 -3.33 -16.94 -4.53
C ILE A 38 -4.64 -16.37 -3.99
N ALA A 39 -4.70 -15.05 -3.76
CA ALA A 39 -5.85 -14.40 -3.16
C ALA A 39 -7.07 -14.32 -4.11
N SER A 40 -6.84 -14.10 -5.42
CA SER A 40 -7.91 -14.08 -6.42
C SER A 40 -7.42 -14.50 -7.80
N VAL A 41 -8.33 -15.07 -8.59
CA VAL A 41 -8.18 -15.31 -10.03
C VAL A 41 -9.46 -14.77 -10.68
N GLN A 42 -9.34 -13.85 -11.62
CA GLN A 42 -10.49 -13.20 -12.27
C GLN A 42 -10.26 -13.05 -13.78
N LYS A 43 -11.32 -13.27 -14.56
CA LYS A 43 -11.27 -13.04 -16.00
C LYS A 43 -11.15 -11.52 -16.28
N THR A 44 -10.26 -11.16 -17.19
CA THR A 44 -10.12 -9.79 -17.66
C THR A 44 -10.95 -9.52 -18.92
N PRO A 45 -11.26 -8.27 -19.25
CA PRO A 45 -11.94 -7.91 -20.51
C PRO A 45 -10.99 -7.90 -21.72
N TYR A 46 -9.69 -8.18 -21.55
CA TYR A 46 -8.70 -8.08 -22.60
C TYR A 46 -8.04 -9.44 -22.91
N SER A 47 -8.02 -9.77 -24.19
CA SER A 47 -7.23 -10.87 -24.81
C SER A 47 -7.37 -12.26 -24.17
N GLY A 48 -8.50 -12.57 -23.51
CA GLY A 48 -8.71 -13.89 -22.89
C GLY A 48 -7.81 -14.20 -21.68
N LEU A 49 -7.12 -13.19 -21.17
CA LEU A 49 -6.27 -13.32 -19.98
C LEU A 49 -7.09 -13.31 -18.69
N PHE A 50 -6.54 -13.94 -17.67
CA PHE A 50 -7.00 -13.90 -16.30
C PHE A 50 -6.02 -13.08 -15.46
N GLU A 51 -6.51 -12.18 -14.63
CA GLU A 51 -5.70 -11.57 -13.59
C GLU A 51 -5.60 -12.49 -12.38
N VAL A 52 -4.43 -12.61 -11.81
CA VAL A 52 -4.16 -13.37 -10.58
C VAL A 52 -3.47 -12.47 -9.59
N TYR A 53 -4.10 -12.31 -8.42
CA TYR A 53 -3.47 -11.60 -7.31
C TYR A 53 -2.77 -12.61 -6.41
N LEU A 54 -1.44 -12.65 -6.50
CA LEU A 54 -0.56 -13.63 -5.87
C LEU A 54 0.51 -12.89 -5.04
N ASP A 55 0.58 -13.18 -3.74
CA ASP A 55 1.55 -12.60 -2.79
C ASP A 55 1.67 -11.06 -2.83
N GLY A 56 0.58 -10.38 -3.15
CA GLY A 56 0.57 -8.92 -3.25
C GLY A 56 0.94 -8.36 -4.62
N GLN A 57 1.22 -9.23 -5.59
CA GLN A 57 1.48 -8.87 -6.97
C GLN A 57 0.29 -9.22 -7.87
N LEU A 58 0.13 -8.49 -8.96
CA LEU A 58 -0.84 -8.80 -10.00
C LEU A 58 -0.10 -9.32 -11.22
N ILE A 59 -0.38 -10.55 -11.58
CA ILE A 59 0.12 -11.20 -12.79
C ILE A 59 -1.07 -11.58 -13.69
N TYR A 60 -0.79 -11.85 -14.96
CA TYR A 60 -1.79 -12.27 -15.92
C TYR A 60 -1.44 -13.66 -16.45
N VAL A 61 -2.46 -14.49 -16.68
CA VAL A 61 -2.29 -15.90 -17.07
C VAL A 61 -3.28 -16.20 -18.18
N ASP A 62 -2.89 -17.01 -19.17
CA ASP A 62 -3.81 -17.52 -20.18
C ASP A 62 -4.79 -18.56 -19.59
N ALA A 63 -5.90 -18.79 -20.26
CA ALA A 63 -6.98 -19.67 -19.78
C ALA A 63 -6.56 -21.13 -19.49
N LYS A 64 -5.42 -21.56 -20.05
CA LYS A 64 -4.86 -22.90 -19.86
C LYS A 64 -3.74 -22.94 -18.84
N ALA A 65 -3.37 -21.81 -18.27
CA ALA A 65 -2.25 -21.65 -17.34
C ALA A 65 -0.90 -22.13 -17.91
N GLN A 66 -0.71 -21.91 -19.22
CA GLN A 66 0.54 -22.25 -19.91
C GLN A 66 1.57 -21.11 -19.85
N TYR A 67 1.09 -19.86 -19.80
CA TYR A 67 1.93 -18.68 -19.85
C TYR A 67 1.57 -17.70 -18.74
N VAL A 68 2.57 -17.15 -18.09
CA VAL A 68 2.45 -16.06 -17.12
C VAL A 68 3.04 -14.79 -17.73
N PHE A 69 2.27 -13.70 -17.68
CA PHE A 69 2.70 -12.38 -18.09
C PHE A 69 2.89 -11.53 -16.84
N SER A 70 4.12 -11.06 -16.59
CA SER A 70 4.46 -10.15 -15.51
C SER A 70 4.72 -8.76 -16.08
N GLY A 71 4.04 -7.76 -15.55
CA GLY A 71 4.14 -6.38 -16.02
C GLY A 71 2.79 -5.67 -16.07
N ASP A 72 2.79 -4.49 -16.67
CA ASP A 72 1.63 -3.61 -16.70
C ASP A 72 0.79 -3.77 -17.96
N VAL A 73 -0.51 -3.81 -17.80
CA VAL A 73 -1.49 -3.63 -18.89
C VAL A 73 -1.82 -2.15 -18.98
N ILE A 74 -1.49 -1.55 -20.14
CA ILE A 74 -1.71 -0.14 -20.41
C ILE A 74 -2.85 0.00 -21.43
N ASP A 75 -3.88 0.75 -21.07
CA ASP A 75 -4.89 1.21 -22.01
C ASP A 75 -4.29 2.32 -22.89
N LEU A 76 -3.98 1.99 -24.13
CA LEU A 76 -3.32 2.92 -25.07
C LEU A 76 -4.23 4.11 -25.44
N LYS A 77 -5.54 3.91 -25.48
CA LYS A 77 -6.50 4.96 -25.82
C LYS A 77 -6.57 6.03 -24.72
N ASN A 78 -6.65 5.58 -23.48
CA ASN A 78 -6.78 6.47 -22.32
C ASN A 78 -5.44 6.75 -21.64
N ARG A 79 -4.35 6.12 -22.08
CA ARG A 79 -3.00 6.16 -21.47
C ARG A 79 -3.02 5.82 -19.99
N ALA A 80 -3.88 4.87 -19.62
CA ALA A 80 -4.10 4.46 -18.24
C ALA A 80 -3.41 3.14 -17.93
N ASN A 81 -2.70 3.07 -16.80
CA ASN A 81 -2.14 1.83 -16.28
C ASN A 81 -3.24 1.07 -15.51
N LEU A 82 -3.84 0.06 -16.17
CA LEU A 82 -4.93 -0.74 -15.62
C LEU A 82 -4.45 -1.64 -14.48
N THR A 83 -3.24 -2.18 -14.58
CA THR A 83 -2.62 -3.00 -13.53
C THR A 83 -2.44 -2.19 -12.26
N GLN A 84 -1.87 -0.98 -12.35
CA GLN A 84 -1.69 -0.13 -11.18
C GLN A 84 -3.02 0.31 -10.56
N ALA A 85 -4.00 0.66 -11.40
CA ALA A 85 -5.35 1.01 -10.93
C ALA A 85 -6.01 -0.17 -10.19
N ARG A 86 -5.80 -1.39 -10.66
CA ARG A 86 -6.32 -2.60 -10.02
C ARG A 86 -5.58 -2.91 -8.71
N LEU A 87 -4.26 -2.83 -8.69
CA LEU A 87 -3.45 -2.98 -7.50
C LEU A 87 -3.85 -1.99 -6.41
N ASN A 88 -4.07 -0.73 -6.77
CA ASN A 88 -4.53 0.30 -5.82
C ASN A 88 -5.85 -0.10 -5.14
N LYS A 89 -6.79 -0.73 -5.88
CA LYS A 89 -8.05 -1.24 -5.31
C LYS A 89 -7.84 -2.47 -4.41
N LEU A 90 -7.01 -3.43 -4.87
CA LEU A 90 -6.76 -4.68 -4.13
C LEU A 90 -5.97 -4.45 -2.84
N GLN A 91 -5.11 -3.44 -2.83
CA GLN A 91 -4.23 -3.10 -1.70
C GLN A 91 -4.75 -1.92 -0.88
N ALA A 92 -5.95 -1.42 -1.20
CA ALA A 92 -6.51 -0.28 -0.48
C ALA A 92 -6.65 -0.57 1.03
N VAL A 93 -6.17 0.35 1.83
CA VAL A 93 -6.27 0.29 3.28
C VAL A 93 -7.49 1.09 3.73
N LYS A 94 -8.35 0.48 4.53
CA LYS A 94 -9.49 1.20 5.11
C LYS A 94 -8.98 2.22 6.13
N TRP A 95 -9.10 3.50 5.80
CA TRP A 95 -8.59 4.60 6.62
C TRP A 95 -9.04 4.51 8.08
N ASP A 96 -10.32 4.23 8.31
CA ASP A 96 -10.93 4.19 9.64
C ASP A 96 -10.44 3.01 10.51
N THR A 97 -9.70 2.07 9.92
CA THR A 97 -9.09 0.96 10.65
C THR A 97 -7.69 1.26 11.15
N LEU A 98 -7.12 2.42 10.78
CA LEU A 98 -5.79 2.82 11.19
C LEU A 98 -5.81 3.41 12.61
N PRO A 99 -4.99 2.90 13.54
CA PRO A 99 -4.90 3.43 14.90
C PRO A 99 -4.09 4.73 14.92
N LEU A 100 -4.69 5.83 14.43
CA LEU A 100 -4.00 7.12 14.23
C LEU A 100 -3.44 7.72 15.53
N SER A 101 -3.93 7.29 16.70
CA SER A 101 -3.35 7.63 18.01
C SER A 101 -1.92 7.10 18.23
N ASN A 102 -1.53 6.09 17.46
CA ASN A 102 -0.19 5.49 17.49
C ASN A 102 0.80 6.18 16.54
N ALA A 103 0.39 7.27 15.89
CA ALA A 103 1.22 8.03 14.98
C ALA A 103 1.55 9.41 15.55
N LEU A 104 2.69 9.96 15.14
CA LEU A 104 2.97 11.39 15.30
C LEU A 104 2.04 12.16 14.38
N LYS A 105 1.35 13.18 14.91
CA LYS A 105 0.43 14.00 14.13
C LYS A 105 1.04 15.38 13.90
N THR A 106 1.25 15.74 12.66
CA THR A 106 1.69 17.07 12.23
C THR A 106 0.62 17.71 11.35
N VAL A 107 0.29 18.98 11.64
CA VAL A 107 -0.69 19.75 10.88
C VAL A 107 0.02 20.96 10.25
N LYS A 108 -0.16 21.13 8.94
CA LYS A 108 0.34 22.28 8.17
C LYS A 108 -0.83 22.99 7.52
N GLY A 109 -0.85 24.32 7.61
CA GLY A 109 -1.98 25.13 7.14
C GLY A 109 -3.29 24.73 7.80
N LYS A 110 -4.37 24.58 7.03
CA LYS A 110 -5.69 24.16 7.53
C LYS A 110 -5.79 22.66 7.85
N GLY A 111 -4.83 21.84 7.38
CA GLY A 111 -4.80 20.40 7.65
C GLY A 111 -5.92 19.58 6.99
N GLU A 112 -6.54 20.07 5.92
CA GLU A 112 -7.72 19.46 5.31
C GLU A 112 -7.40 18.13 4.61
N ARG A 113 -6.24 18.04 3.98
CA ARG A 113 -5.79 16.83 3.28
C ARG A 113 -5.09 15.90 4.26
N LYS A 114 -5.33 14.61 4.17
CA LYS A 114 -4.83 13.64 5.15
C LYS A 114 -3.86 12.65 4.50
N LEU A 115 -2.78 12.36 5.19
CA LEU A 115 -1.76 11.42 4.77
C LEU A 115 -1.27 10.61 5.97
N VAL A 116 -1.15 9.29 5.79
CA VAL A 116 -0.41 8.41 6.69
C VAL A 116 0.92 8.07 6.03
N VAL A 117 1.98 8.08 6.81
CA VAL A 117 3.33 7.70 6.39
C VAL A 117 3.88 6.65 7.35
N PHE A 118 4.21 5.47 6.85
CA PHE A 118 5.06 4.53 7.57
C PHE A 118 6.52 4.91 7.29
N SER A 119 7.22 5.34 8.30
CA SER A 119 8.55 5.94 8.15
C SER A 119 9.55 5.31 9.13
N ASP A 120 10.71 4.92 8.61
CA ASP A 120 11.83 4.46 9.42
C ASP A 120 12.80 5.63 9.66
N VAL A 121 13.16 5.82 10.90
CA VAL A 121 13.97 6.96 11.36
C VAL A 121 15.36 7.03 10.72
N ASP A 122 15.94 5.87 10.38
CA ASP A 122 17.27 5.76 9.77
C ASP A 122 17.25 5.61 8.25
N CYS A 123 16.03 5.52 7.65
CA CYS A 123 15.89 5.34 6.22
C CYS A 123 16.25 6.61 5.43
N PRO A 124 17.24 6.57 4.52
CA PRO A 124 17.62 7.75 3.73
C PRO A 124 16.52 8.25 2.79
N TYR A 125 15.64 7.35 2.31
CA TYR A 125 14.49 7.72 1.48
C TYR A 125 13.39 8.40 2.31
N CYS A 126 13.22 8.04 3.60
CA CYS A 126 12.33 8.75 4.50
C CYS A 126 12.81 10.19 4.73
N ARG A 127 14.11 10.38 4.96
CA ARG A 127 14.71 11.73 5.06
C ARG A 127 14.49 12.57 3.81
N LYS A 128 14.68 11.98 2.62
CA LYS A 128 14.40 12.66 1.36
C LYS A 128 12.92 13.00 1.22
N PHE A 129 12.03 12.10 1.66
CA PHE A 129 10.59 12.34 1.62
C PHE A 129 10.17 13.48 2.54
N GLU A 130 10.71 13.58 3.75
CA GLU A 130 10.42 14.70 4.66
C GLU A 130 10.82 16.06 4.04
N ALA A 131 11.94 16.12 3.33
CA ALA A 131 12.33 17.32 2.59
C ALA A 131 11.36 17.70 1.46
N GLU A 132 10.75 16.72 0.79
CA GLU A 132 9.69 16.96 -0.20
C GLU A 132 8.36 17.32 0.47
N LEU A 133 8.00 16.64 1.56
CA LEU A 133 6.80 16.90 2.35
C LEU A 133 6.82 18.31 2.96
N ALA A 134 8.00 18.84 3.28
CA ALA A 134 8.15 20.20 3.79
C ALA A 134 7.62 21.27 2.82
N LYS A 135 7.61 21.00 1.51
CA LYS A 135 7.12 21.90 0.43
C LYS A 135 5.60 21.84 0.24
N VAL A 136 4.92 20.91 0.91
CA VAL A 136 3.45 20.69 0.79
C VAL A 136 2.76 21.35 1.97
N ASP A 137 1.69 22.09 1.72
CA ASP A 137 0.87 22.77 2.75
C ASP A 137 -0.56 22.20 2.80
N ASN A 138 -1.39 22.71 3.72
CA ASN A 138 -2.79 22.32 3.93
C ASN A 138 -2.96 20.79 4.06
N ILE A 139 -2.16 20.19 4.96
CA ILE A 139 -2.11 18.74 5.15
C ILE A 139 -2.01 18.36 6.63
N THR A 140 -2.71 17.29 7.02
CA THR A 140 -2.49 16.56 8.28
C THR A 140 -1.74 15.28 7.97
N VAL A 141 -0.56 15.11 8.53
CA VAL A 141 0.29 13.93 8.36
C VAL A 141 0.29 13.12 9.65
N TYR A 142 0.10 11.82 9.51
CA TYR A 142 0.21 10.83 10.59
C TYR A 142 1.40 9.94 10.30
N THR A 143 2.54 10.20 10.99
CA THR A 143 3.77 9.43 10.82
C THR A 143 3.82 8.29 11.80
N PHE A 144 3.68 7.07 11.31
CA PHE A 144 3.93 5.85 12.07
C PHE A 144 5.43 5.56 12.08
N LEU A 145 6.04 5.54 13.26
CA LEU A 145 7.45 5.17 13.43
C LEU A 145 7.58 3.66 13.17
N TYR A 146 7.98 3.31 11.97
CA TYR A 146 8.04 1.93 11.47
C TYR A 146 9.49 1.53 11.14
N PRO A 147 10.31 1.22 12.15
CA PRO A 147 11.68 0.79 11.95
C PRO A 147 11.73 -0.60 11.30
N ILE A 148 12.60 -0.76 10.29
CA ILE A 148 12.90 -2.05 9.65
C ILE A 148 14.21 -2.56 10.25
N GLU A 149 14.11 -3.28 11.38
CA GLU A 149 15.23 -3.69 12.20
C GLU A 149 16.32 -4.43 11.40
N GLY A 150 15.93 -5.28 10.46
CA GLY A 150 16.87 -6.00 9.60
C GLY A 150 17.74 -5.11 8.70
N LEU A 151 17.29 -3.87 8.41
CA LEU A 151 18.05 -2.88 7.64
C LEU A 151 18.72 -1.85 8.55
N HIS A 152 18.05 -1.45 9.63
CA HIS A 152 18.46 -0.38 10.53
C HIS A 152 18.38 -0.84 12.00
N PRO A 153 19.36 -1.58 12.52
CA PRO A 153 19.29 -2.22 13.84
C PRO A 153 19.07 -1.25 15.03
N LYS A 154 19.45 0.02 14.87
CA LYS A 154 19.28 1.06 15.90
C LYS A 154 17.93 1.79 15.82
N ALA A 155 17.19 1.64 14.72
CA ALA A 155 15.99 2.41 14.45
C ALA A 155 14.85 2.13 15.42
N VAL A 156 14.74 0.90 15.98
CA VAL A 156 13.74 0.56 17.00
C VAL A 156 13.96 1.41 18.26
N GLN A 157 15.18 1.45 18.77
CA GLN A 157 15.51 2.22 19.97
C GLN A 157 15.31 3.73 19.73
N ALA A 158 15.78 4.25 18.60
CA ALA A 158 15.62 5.65 18.23
C ALA A 158 14.13 6.03 18.09
N SER A 159 13.30 5.17 17.48
CA SER A 159 11.85 5.36 17.41
C SER A 159 11.20 5.45 18.80
N LYS A 160 11.58 4.58 19.73
CA LYS A 160 11.11 4.64 21.12
C LYS A 160 11.55 5.93 21.82
N GLN A 161 12.78 6.38 21.62
CA GLN A 161 13.29 7.64 22.18
C GLN A 161 12.55 8.87 21.63
N ILE A 162 12.28 8.89 20.32
CA ILE A 162 11.47 9.95 19.70
C ILE A 162 10.07 9.98 20.30
N TRP A 163 9.41 8.82 20.42
CA TRP A 163 8.07 8.74 20.99
C TRP A 163 8.03 9.18 22.45
N CYS A 164 9.05 8.88 23.23
CA CYS A 164 9.16 9.20 24.65
C CYS A 164 9.65 10.64 24.93
N ALA A 165 9.96 11.41 23.89
CA ALA A 165 10.34 12.81 24.04
C ALA A 165 9.14 13.68 24.50
N PRO A 166 9.36 14.74 25.30
CA PRO A 166 8.30 15.67 25.70
C PRO A 166 7.57 16.30 24.51
N ASP A 167 8.31 16.66 23.46
CA ASP A 167 7.80 17.09 22.17
C ASP A 167 8.24 16.09 21.10
N ARG A 168 7.34 15.16 20.80
CA ARG A 168 7.58 14.06 19.85
C ARG A 168 7.79 14.55 18.42
N ASN A 169 7.04 15.57 18.01
CA ASN A 169 7.13 16.10 16.66
C ASN A 169 8.46 16.82 16.45
N LYS A 170 8.89 17.60 17.44
CA LYS A 170 10.22 18.22 17.42
C LYS A 170 11.33 17.17 17.44
N ALA A 171 11.22 16.14 18.26
CA ALA A 171 12.20 15.06 18.34
C ALA A 171 12.30 14.28 17.00
N TRP A 172 11.17 14.03 16.32
CA TRP A 172 11.14 13.46 14.99
C TRP A 172 11.85 14.37 13.98
N ASP A 173 11.49 15.65 13.92
CA ASP A 173 12.08 16.60 13.00
C ASP A 173 13.60 16.74 13.22
N ASP A 174 14.04 16.86 14.46
CA ASP A 174 15.46 16.93 14.84
C ASP A 174 16.23 15.67 14.40
N TYR A 175 15.61 14.50 14.58
CA TYR A 175 16.26 13.24 14.20
C TYR A 175 16.32 13.07 12.69
N ILE A 176 15.20 13.21 12.00
CA ILE A 176 15.13 12.92 10.56
C ILE A 176 15.92 13.94 9.72
N THR A 177 16.04 15.19 10.18
CA THR A 177 16.75 16.24 9.47
C THR A 177 18.21 16.38 9.87
N ARG A 178 18.54 16.22 11.16
CA ARG A 178 19.86 16.50 11.73
C ARG A 178 20.53 15.28 12.37
N GLY A 179 19.84 14.15 12.52
CA GLY A 179 20.35 12.97 13.20
C GLY A 179 20.47 13.15 14.74
N THR A 180 19.78 14.14 15.30
CA THR A 180 19.84 14.42 16.73
C THR A 180 19.03 13.40 17.53
N VAL A 181 19.70 12.54 18.27
CA VAL A 181 19.08 11.52 19.11
C VAL A 181 18.52 12.14 20.39
N PRO A 182 17.25 11.89 20.77
CA PRO A 182 16.73 12.33 22.06
C PRO A 182 17.48 11.70 23.25
N SER A 183 17.66 12.45 24.32
CA SER A 183 18.48 12.03 25.49
C SER A 183 17.78 11.06 26.45
N ASN A 184 16.50 10.69 26.20
CA ASN A 184 15.77 9.73 27.04
C ASN A 184 16.12 8.27 26.70
N ASP A 185 15.75 7.33 27.57
CA ASP A 185 16.03 5.89 27.41
C ASP A 185 14.97 5.11 26.60
N GLY A 186 13.91 5.77 26.12
CA GLY A 186 12.84 5.16 25.33
C GLY A 186 11.92 4.19 26.09
N LYS A 187 11.94 4.18 27.44
CA LYS A 187 11.19 3.20 28.26
C LYS A 187 9.76 3.61 28.62
N CYS A 188 9.27 4.75 28.13
CA CYS A 188 7.87 5.10 28.35
C CYS A 188 6.95 4.13 27.59
N ALA A 189 5.65 4.13 27.94
CA ALA A 189 4.64 3.43 27.14
C ALA A 189 4.62 4.01 25.72
N ASN A 190 4.90 3.16 24.73
CA ASN A 190 5.03 3.57 23.32
C ASN A 190 4.42 2.53 22.38
N PRO A 191 3.96 2.95 21.16
CA PRO A 191 3.30 2.08 20.21
C PRO A 191 4.24 1.45 19.18
N VAL A 192 5.56 1.54 19.31
CA VAL A 192 6.51 1.15 18.24
C VAL A 192 6.30 -0.30 17.82
N GLU A 193 6.20 -1.23 18.79
CA GLU A 193 5.96 -2.65 18.48
C GLU A 193 4.59 -2.88 17.81
N ALA A 194 3.54 -2.16 18.26
CA ALA A 194 2.22 -2.22 17.65
C ALA A 194 2.24 -1.63 16.22
N THR A 195 3.06 -0.62 16.00
CA THR A 195 3.26 -0.03 14.65
C THR A 195 3.99 -1.00 13.73
N ILE A 196 5.01 -1.71 14.22
CA ILE A 196 5.70 -2.77 13.47
C ILE A 196 4.70 -3.87 13.09
N ALA A 197 3.92 -4.36 14.06
CA ALA A 197 2.90 -5.37 13.81
C ALA A 197 1.84 -4.90 12.79
N LEU A 198 1.41 -3.64 12.86
CA LEU A 198 0.48 -3.04 11.90
C LEU A 198 1.08 -2.99 10.50
N GLY A 199 2.31 -2.52 10.35
CA GLY A 199 3.00 -2.45 9.04
C GLY A 199 3.16 -3.83 8.42
N ASN A 200 3.54 -4.83 9.21
CA ASN A 200 3.64 -6.23 8.77
C ASN A 200 2.26 -6.78 8.32
N LYS A 201 1.19 -6.55 9.10
CA LYS A 201 -0.18 -6.92 8.74
C LYS A 201 -0.63 -6.27 7.43
N LEU A 202 -0.27 -5.00 7.23
CA LEU A 202 -0.55 -4.27 6.01
C LEU A 202 0.42 -4.60 4.87
N LYS A 203 1.38 -5.51 5.07
CA LYS A 203 2.42 -5.86 4.08
C LYS A 203 3.20 -4.63 3.59
N VAL A 204 3.58 -3.77 4.52
CA VAL A 204 4.52 -2.66 4.26
C VAL A 204 5.93 -3.27 4.20
N THR A 205 6.49 -3.35 3.00
CA THR A 205 7.79 -4.00 2.74
C THR A 205 8.95 -3.02 2.64
N GLY A 206 8.68 -1.71 2.74
CA GLY A 206 9.70 -0.67 2.65
C GLY A 206 9.18 0.69 3.09
N THR A 207 10.10 1.59 3.35
CA THR A 207 9.83 2.95 3.81
C THR A 207 10.48 4.00 2.91
N PRO A 208 9.85 5.18 2.76
CA PRO A 208 8.50 5.48 3.27
C PRO A 208 7.42 4.72 2.52
N THR A 209 6.31 4.39 3.17
CA THR A 209 5.08 3.94 2.51
C THR A 209 3.96 4.92 2.86
N LEU A 210 3.31 5.45 1.84
CA LEU A 210 2.26 6.46 1.95
C LEU A 210 0.88 5.80 1.86
N ILE A 211 -0.06 6.22 2.71
CA ILE A 211 -1.47 5.81 2.62
C ILE A 211 -2.32 7.07 2.64
N PHE A 212 -3.13 7.24 1.61
CA PHE A 212 -4.01 8.38 1.42
C PHE A 212 -5.40 8.14 2.02
N ALA A 213 -6.20 9.19 2.20
CA ALA A 213 -7.51 9.10 2.83
C ALA A 213 -8.50 8.16 2.11
N ASN A 214 -8.38 7.98 0.78
CA ASN A 214 -9.15 7.01 0.01
C ASN A 214 -8.63 5.57 0.11
N GLY A 215 -7.61 5.33 0.93
CA GLY A 215 -6.97 4.04 1.12
C GLY A 215 -5.89 3.70 0.10
N GLN A 216 -5.66 4.54 -0.91
CA GLN A 216 -4.60 4.32 -1.89
C GLN A 216 -3.24 4.24 -1.18
N ARG A 217 -2.47 3.21 -1.54
CA ARG A 217 -1.10 3.03 -1.06
C ARG A 217 -0.11 3.41 -2.16
N VAL A 218 0.94 4.12 -1.77
CA VAL A 218 2.08 4.44 -2.64
C VAL A 218 3.37 4.10 -1.89
N PRO A 219 4.08 3.04 -2.28
CA PRO A 219 5.38 2.70 -1.69
C PRO A 219 6.47 3.62 -2.23
N GLY A 220 7.43 3.93 -1.37
CA GLY A 220 8.60 4.72 -1.70
C GLY A 220 8.38 6.25 -1.63
N MET A 221 9.46 6.96 -1.79
CA MET A 221 9.51 8.42 -1.80
C MET A 221 8.91 8.96 -3.09
N VAL A 222 8.09 10.00 -2.98
CA VAL A 222 7.56 10.75 -4.11
C VAL A 222 7.93 12.23 -4.00
N PRO A 223 8.26 12.92 -5.11
CA PRO A 223 8.50 14.35 -5.11
C PRO A 223 7.24 15.15 -4.76
N ALA A 224 7.40 16.36 -4.23
CA ALA A 224 6.30 17.24 -3.81
C ALA A 224 5.25 17.45 -4.91
N VAL A 225 5.66 17.66 -6.16
CA VAL A 225 4.74 17.81 -7.31
C VAL A 225 3.86 16.59 -7.51
N GLN A 226 4.41 15.38 -7.36
CA GLN A 226 3.64 14.14 -7.46
C GLN A 226 2.73 13.96 -6.24
N LEU A 227 3.22 14.28 -5.03
CA LEU A 227 2.43 14.23 -3.80
C LEU A 227 1.21 15.16 -3.88
N GLU A 228 1.38 16.39 -4.39
CA GLU A 228 0.28 17.34 -4.61
C GLU A 228 -0.79 16.77 -5.57
N ARG A 229 -0.37 16.14 -6.68
CA ARG A 229 -1.31 15.48 -7.62
C ARG A 229 -2.09 14.34 -6.94
N LEU A 230 -1.42 13.52 -6.15
CA LEU A 230 -2.03 12.42 -5.42
C LEU A 230 -3.02 12.94 -4.37
N LEU A 231 -2.67 13.98 -3.63
CA LEU A 231 -3.55 14.61 -2.64
C LEU A 231 -4.77 15.28 -3.31
N ALA A 232 -4.60 15.95 -4.44
CA ALA A 232 -5.70 16.56 -5.20
C ALA A 232 -6.69 15.50 -5.74
N ALA A 233 -6.21 14.33 -6.11
CA ALA A 233 -7.04 13.22 -6.58
C ALA A 233 -7.94 12.60 -5.47
N GLN A 234 -7.68 12.92 -4.19
CA GLN A 234 -8.48 12.46 -3.04
C GLN A 234 -9.74 13.33 -2.82
N ALA A 235 -9.77 14.55 -3.34
CA ALA A 235 -10.84 15.51 -3.11
C ALA A 235 -12.08 15.31 -4.02
N LYS A 236 -12.07 14.24 -4.83
CA LYS A 236 -13.19 13.83 -5.70
C LYS A 236 -13.85 12.58 -5.13
#